data_e6f7707a2350ac553a9bfc108172da3e
#
_entry.id   e6f7707a2350ac553a9bfc108172da3e
#
_cell.length_a   1.000
_cell.length_b   1.000
_cell.length_c   1.000
_cell.angle_alpha   90.00
_cell.angle_beta   90.00
_cell.angle_gamma   90.00
#
_symmetry.space_group_name_H-M   'P 1'
#
loop_
_entity.id
_entity.type
_entity.pdbx_description
1 polymer ?
#
loop_
_entity_poly.entity_id
_entity_poly.type
_entity_poly.pdbx_seq_one_letter_code
_entity_poly.pdbx_strand_id
1 'polypeptide(L)'
;MAREPIHPGEILADELEEIGITAAELSRQIDVPPNRISHILRGMRDITADTALRLGKFFGTGPELWINLQKSYELDKAKAEIGTKIQKITTWKHHETLA
;
A
#
# COMPACT_ATOMS: atom_id res chain seq x y z
N MET A 1 16.16 13.11 -1.40
CA MET A 1 16.52 11.85 -0.77
C MET A 1 15.27 10.95 -0.65
N ALA A 2 15.43 9.71 -1.05
CA ALA A 2 14.32 8.76 -0.96
C ALA A 2 14.15 8.32 0.49
N ARG A 3 12.92 8.28 0.96
CA ARG A 3 12.65 7.76 2.28
C ARG A 3 12.52 6.25 2.21
N GLU A 4 12.67 5.61 3.35
CA GLU A 4 12.57 4.17 3.43
C GLU A 4 11.13 3.74 3.15
N PRO A 5 10.95 2.78 2.24
CA PRO A 5 9.59 2.31 1.93
C PRO A 5 8.95 1.63 3.14
N ILE A 6 7.70 1.98 3.39
CA ILE A 6 6.92 1.38 4.48
C ILE A 6 5.80 0.56 3.84
N HIS A 7 5.87 -0.75 4.05
CA HIS A 7 4.84 -1.65 3.52
C HIS A 7 3.53 -1.41 4.25
N PRO A 8 2.39 -1.36 3.55
CA PRO A 8 1.10 -1.13 4.21
C PRO A 8 0.75 -2.16 5.27
N GLY A 9 1.39 -3.33 5.23
CA GLY A 9 1.22 -4.33 6.27
C GLY A 9 1.64 -3.85 7.65
N GLU A 10 2.62 -2.93 7.70
CA GLU A 10 3.04 -2.37 8.99
C GLU A 10 1.95 -1.49 9.58
N ILE A 11 1.27 -0.72 8.73
CA ILE A 11 0.17 0.12 9.18
C ILE A 11 -1.00 -0.76 9.62
N LEU A 12 -1.28 -1.81 8.86
CA LEU A 12 -2.35 -2.73 9.22
C LEU A 12 -2.07 -3.42 10.55
N ALA A 13 -0.81 -3.80 10.79
CA ALA A 13 -0.42 -4.42 12.06
C ALA A 13 -0.71 -3.49 13.23
N ASP A 14 -0.37 -2.21 13.09
CA ASP A 14 -0.63 -1.23 14.14
C ASP A 14 -2.13 -1.09 14.40
N GLU A 15 -2.93 -1.07 13.33
CA GLU A 15 -4.39 -0.98 13.49
C GLU A 15 -4.96 -2.18 14.22
N LEU A 16 -4.51 -3.38 13.87
CA LEU A 16 -4.98 -4.59 14.51
C LEU A 16 -4.60 -4.64 15.98
N GLU A 17 -3.40 -4.20 16.30
CA GLU A 17 -2.95 -4.14 17.68
C GLU A 17 -3.82 -3.17 18.47
N GLU A 18 -4.12 -2.02 17.89
CA GLU A 18 -4.91 -1.01 18.56
C GLU A 18 -6.32 -1.47 18.87
N ILE A 19 -6.96 -2.16 17.91
CA ILE A 19 -8.34 -2.62 18.14
C ILE A 19 -8.40 -3.98 18.79
N GLY A 20 -7.27 -4.66 18.93
CA GLY A 20 -7.17 -5.90 19.70
C GLY A 20 -7.72 -7.14 19.01
N ILE A 21 -7.66 -7.21 17.69
CA ILE A 21 -8.06 -8.42 16.98
C ILE A 21 -6.88 -9.03 16.23
N THR A 22 -6.96 -10.34 15.99
CA THR A 22 -5.90 -11.07 15.30
C THR A 22 -6.09 -11.01 13.79
N ALA A 23 -5.03 -11.37 13.06
CA ALA A 23 -5.10 -11.51 11.61
C ALA A 23 -6.17 -12.51 11.21
N ALA A 24 -6.28 -13.61 11.96
CA ALA A 24 -7.28 -14.64 11.67
C ALA A 24 -8.70 -14.08 11.83
N GLU A 25 -8.90 -13.30 12.89
CA GLU A 25 -10.22 -12.69 13.12
C GLU A 25 -10.56 -11.72 12.00
N LEU A 26 -9.63 -10.87 11.61
CA LEU A 26 -9.86 -9.95 10.51
C LEU A 26 -10.20 -10.71 9.23
N SER A 27 -9.47 -11.77 8.94
CA SER A 27 -9.73 -12.58 7.75
C SER A 27 -11.17 -13.08 7.71
N ARG A 28 -11.67 -13.54 8.85
CA ARG A 28 -13.07 -13.98 8.95
C ARG A 28 -14.03 -12.83 8.73
N GLN A 29 -13.73 -11.69 9.33
CA GLN A 29 -14.62 -10.53 9.26
C GLN A 29 -14.76 -9.97 7.86
N ILE A 30 -13.70 -10.03 7.06
CA ILE A 30 -13.72 -9.48 5.70
C ILE A 30 -13.84 -10.59 4.64
N ASP A 31 -14.00 -11.82 5.07
CA ASP A 31 -14.26 -12.97 4.20
C ASP A 31 -13.15 -13.19 3.16
N VAL A 32 -11.93 -13.34 3.65
CA VAL A 32 -10.78 -13.69 2.80
C VAL A 32 -10.10 -14.92 3.38
N PRO A 33 -9.27 -15.60 2.58
CA PRO A 33 -8.53 -16.76 3.09
C PRO A 33 -7.68 -16.40 4.30
N PRO A 34 -7.54 -17.31 5.27
CA PRO A 34 -6.84 -16.98 6.53
C PRO A 34 -5.43 -16.46 6.35
N ASN A 35 -4.71 -16.91 5.31
CA ASN A 35 -3.33 -16.50 5.13
C ASN A 35 -3.17 -15.17 4.40
N ARG A 36 -4.26 -14.61 3.85
CA ARG A 36 -4.14 -13.36 3.10
C ARG A 36 -3.64 -12.23 4.00
N ILE A 37 -4.26 -12.07 5.15
CA ILE A 37 -3.88 -10.99 6.05
C ILE A 37 -2.51 -11.23 6.65
N SER A 38 -2.20 -12.45 7.08
CA SER A 38 -0.89 -12.72 7.66
C SER A 38 0.24 -12.47 6.68
N HIS A 39 0.03 -12.77 5.39
CA HIS A 39 1.04 -12.50 4.36
C HIS A 39 1.21 -11.01 4.14
N ILE A 40 0.12 -10.25 4.19
CA ILE A 40 0.22 -8.78 4.07
C ILE A 40 1.00 -8.22 5.25
N LEU A 41 0.73 -8.69 6.47
CA LEU A 41 1.41 -8.20 7.67
C LEU A 41 2.91 -8.45 7.61
N ARG A 42 3.32 -9.51 6.93
CA ARG A 42 4.74 -9.85 6.80
C ARG A 42 5.39 -9.17 5.60
N GLY A 43 4.65 -8.36 4.87
CA GLY A 43 5.18 -7.71 3.67
C GLY A 43 5.35 -8.66 2.49
N MET A 44 4.76 -9.84 2.56
CA MET A 44 4.90 -10.86 1.51
C MET A 44 3.79 -10.79 0.47
N ARG A 45 2.81 -9.93 0.69
CA ARG A 45 1.69 -9.77 -0.23
C ARG A 45 1.24 -8.33 -0.22
N ASP A 46 0.92 -7.83 -1.41
CA ASP A 46 0.47 -6.45 -1.57
C ASP A 46 -1.03 -6.35 -1.32
N ILE A 47 -1.49 -5.12 -1.04
CA ILE A 47 -2.91 -4.84 -0.91
C ILE A 47 -3.44 -4.52 -2.29
N THR A 48 -4.25 -5.45 -2.81
CA THR A 48 -4.92 -5.27 -4.10
C THR A 48 -6.20 -4.47 -3.91
N ALA A 49 -6.82 -4.09 -5.03
CA ALA A 49 -8.08 -3.35 -4.99
C ALA A 49 -9.16 -4.12 -4.22
N ASP A 50 -9.24 -5.43 -4.42
CA ASP A 50 -10.19 -6.28 -3.70
C ASP A 50 -9.98 -6.17 -2.19
N THR A 51 -8.75 -6.35 -1.75
CA THR A 51 -8.42 -6.29 -0.33
C THR A 51 -8.66 -4.88 0.21
N ALA A 52 -8.32 -3.85 -0.56
CA ALA A 52 -8.54 -2.46 -0.14
C ALA A 52 -10.02 -2.17 0.08
N LEU A 53 -10.88 -2.68 -0.79
CA LEU A 53 -12.31 -2.51 -0.65
C LEU A 53 -12.81 -3.13 0.65
N ARG A 54 -12.33 -4.34 0.96
CA ARG A 54 -12.73 -5.06 2.16
C ARG A 54 -12.22 -4.39 3.42
N LEU A 55 -10.95 -4.00 3.42
CA LEU A 55 -10.36 -3.30 4.56
C LEU A 55 -11.02 -1.95 4.78
N GLY A 56 -11.26 -1.23 3.70
CA GLY A 56 -11.89 0.08 3.78
C GLY A 56 -13.29 0.00 4.36
N LYS A 57 -14.02 -1.03 4.00
CA LYS A 57 -15.36 -1.24 4.56
C LYS A 57 -15.30 -1.59 6.04
N PHE A 58 -14.41 -2.51 6.39
CA PHE A 58 -14.27 -2.95 7.78
C PHE A 58 -13.87 -1.81 8.71
N PHE A 59 -12.84 -1.05 8.32
CA PHE A 59 -12.34 0.03 9.16
C PHE A 59 -13.12 1.33 9.00
N GLY A 60 -13.99 1.40 8.01
CA GLY A 60 -14.79 2.61 7.80
C GLY A 60 -14.01 3.75 7.16
N THR A 61 -12.83 3.47 6.63
CA THR A 61 -11.98 4.50 6.02
C THR A 61 -12.23 4.69 4.53
N GLY A 62 -12.87 3.70 3.89
CA GLY A 62 -12.90 3.61 2.45
C GLY A 62 -11.65 2.95 1.91
N PRO A 63 -11.69 2.53 0.64
CA PRO A 63 -10.55 1.79 0.06
C PRO A 63 -9.36 2.66 -0.29
N GLU A 64 -9.58 3.97 -0.49
CA GLU A 64 -8.51 4.86 -0.96
C GLU A 64 -7.33 4.91 -0.01
N LEU A 65 -7.59 4.89 1.29
CA LEU A 65 -6.50 4.88 2.27
C LEU A 65 -5.53 3.73 1.99
N TRP A 66 -6.07 2.54 1.81
CA TRP A 66 -5.24 1.34 1.65
C TRP A 66 -4.55 1.31 0.30
N ILE A 67 -5.22 1.76 -0.76
CA ILE A 67 -4.61 1.86 -2.08
C ILE A 67 -3.48 2.90 -2.07
N ASN A 68 -3.70 4.03 -1.40
CA ASN A 68 -2.68 5.08 -1.34
C ASN A 68 -1.45 4.62 -0.54
N LEU A 69 -1.66 3.88 0.54
CA LEU A 69 -0.54 3.32 1.30
C LEU A 69 0.26 2.35 0.44
N GLN A 70 -0.42 1.50 -0.32
CA GLN A 70 0.24 0.55 -1.20
C GLN A 70 1.03 1.27 -2.29
N LYS A 71 0.43 2.28 -2.92
CA LYS A 71 1.10 3.01 -3.99
C LYS A 71 2.26 3.83 -3.49
N SER A 72 2.15 4.42 -2.30
CA SER A 72 3.28 5.14 -1.71
C SER A 72 4.45 4.21 -1.46
N TYR A 73 4.18 3.01 -0.96
CA TYR A 73 5.22 2.00 -0.77
C TYR A 73 5.89 1.67 -2.10
N GLU A 74 5.10 1.40 -3.14
CA GLU A 74 5.62 1.03 -4.44
C GLU A 74 6.45 2.15 -5.05
N LEU A 75 5.98 3.39 -4.91
CA LEU A 75 6.71 4.55 -5.44
C LEU A 75 8.04 4.74 -4.73
N ASP A 76 8.04 4.67 -3.41
CA ASP A 76 9.28 4.83 -2.65
C ASP A 76 10.28 3.72 -2.98
N LYS A 77 9.78 2.50 -3.12
CA LYS A 77 10.62 1.37 -3.48
C LYS A 77 11.19 1.54 -4.88
N ALA A 78 10.35 1.94 -5.83
CA ALA A 78 10.79 2.16 -7.21
C ALA A 78 11.81 3.29 -7.29
N LYS A 79 11.62 4.36 -6.54
CA LYS A 79 12.58 5.47 -6.51
C LYS A 79 13.94 5.00 -6.02
N ALA A 80 13.97 4.15 -5.01
CA ALA A 80 15.21 3.62 -4.50
C ALA A 80 15.90 2.72 -5.52
N GLU A 81 15.11 1.92 -6.26
CA GLU A 81 15.65 0.97 -7.23
C GLU A 81 16.11 1.62 -8.52
N ILE A 82 15.31 2.56 -9.04
CA ILE A 82 15.63 3.20 -10.32
C ILE A 82 16.74 4.22 -10.17
N GLY A 83 16.83 4.83 -8.96
CA GLY A 83 17.91 5.75 -8.64
C GLY A 83 18.02 6.91 -9.62
N THR A 84 19.24 7.16 -10.10
CA THR A 84 19.49 8.27 -11.00
C THR A 84 19.03 8.03 -12.43
N LYS A 85 18.61 6.81 -12.76
CA LYS A 85 18.17 6.52 -14.13
C LYS A 85 16.99 7.38 -14.54
N ILE A 86 16.12 7.71 -13.59
CA ILE A 86 14.95 8.54 -13.90
C ILE A 86 15.37 9.93 -14.36
N GLN A 87 16.49 10.44 -13.84
CA GLN A 87 16.95 11.77 -14.17
C GLN A 87 17.44 11.89 -15.61
N LYS A 88 17.75 10.74 -16.23
CA LYS A 88 18.19 10.71 -17.62
C LYS A 88 17.03 10.84 -18.60
N ILE A 89 15.80 10.73 -18.12
CA ILE A 89 14.63 10.89 -18.97
C ILE A 89 14.39 12.37 -19.17
N THR A 90 14.38 12.79 -20.43
CA THR A 90 14.18 14.20 -20.76
C THR A 90 12.69 14.49 -20.80
N THR A 91 12.28 15.53 -20.10
CA THR A 91 10.90 15.98 -20.14
C THR A 91 10.58 16.47 -21.55
N TRP A 92 9.45 16.04 -22.08
CA TRP A 92 9.03 16.53 -23.37
C TRP A 92 8.65 17.99 -23.27
N LYS A 93 9.17 18.79 -24.19
CA LYS A 93 9.08 20.25 -24.09
C LYS A 93 7.90 20.86 -24.81
N HIS A 94 6.97 20.07 -25.29
CA HIS A 94 5.79 20.63 -25.96
C HIS A 94 4.93 21.44 -25.00
N HIS A 95 5.15 21.30 -23.70
CA HIS A 95 4.36 21.99 -22.69
C HIS A 95 4.40 23.52 -22.82
N GLU A 96 5.42 24.05 -23.45
CA GLU A 96 5.46 25.50 -23.68
C GLU A 96 4.35 25.94 -24.60
N THR A 97 3.80 25.01 -25.38
CA THR A 97 2.68 25.33 -26.25
C THR A 97 1.34 25.22 -25.55
N LEU A 98 1.35 24.75 -24.32
CA LEU A 98 0.15 24.57 -23.52
C LEU A 98 -0.17 25.79 -22.66
N ALA A 99 0.71 26.72 -22.61
CA ALA A 99 0.56 27.90 -21.76
C ALA A 99 -0.65 28.74 -22.10
#